data_6e5d534b6c69465da9aa16c7bc69072e
#
_entry.id   6e5d534b6c69465da9aa16c7bc69072e
#
_cell.length_a   1.000
_cell.length_b   1.000
_cell.length_c   1.000
_cell.angle_alpha   90.00
_cell.angle_beta   90.00
_cell.angle_gamma   90.00
#
_symmetry.space_group_name_H-M   'P 1'
#
loop_
_entity.id
_entity.type
_entity.pdbx_description
1 polymer ?
#
loop_
_entity_poly.entity_id
_entity_poly.type
_entity_poly.pdbx_seq_one_letter_code
_entity_poly.pdbx_strand_id
1 'polypeptide(L)'
;AEAEGEGGKENDEAEEIVTAKEADLPRILEIYDIAKAYMRANGNPNQWNGAYPDPETLRTDIEKQRLYVYKKDGRIHGVFMLLLEEEPTYAYIEGGSWREETPYGTIHRLAGDGEVKGLFAKCVAFCEKKVPYLRADTHFDNHTMQHLLEKNSFERRGIIYLKNGDPRIAYQK
;
A
#
# COMPACT_ATOMS: atom_id res chain seq x y z
N ALA A 1 1.71 16.04 -37.01
CA ALA A 1 0.47 15.46 -36.48
C ALA A 1 0.63 13.97 -36.11
N GLU A 2 1.48 13.25 -36.81
CA GLU A 2 1.68 11.81 -36.56
C GLU A 2 2.59 11.52 -35.38
N ALA A 3 3.47 12.45 -34.99
CA ALA A 3 4.39 12.27 -33.87
C ALA A 3 3.77 12.44 -32.50
N GLU A 4 2.66 13.16 -32.39
CA GLU A 4 2.00 13.44 -31.10
C GLU A 4 1.18 12.27 -30.57
N GLY A 5 0.76 11.35 -31.44
CA GLY A 5 -0.02 10.19 -31.03
C GLY A 5 0.80 9.03 -30.47
N GLU A 6 2.07 8.96 -30.81
CA GLU A 6 2.93 7.85 -30.40
C GLU A 6 3.49 8.02 -28.99
N GLY A 7 3.78 9.25 -28.57
CA GLY A 7 4.31 9.52 -27.22
C GLY A 7 3.38 9.18 -26.08
N GLY A 8 2.06 9.32 -26.28
CA GLY A 8 1.08 8.99 -25.25
C GLY A 8 0.91 7.48 -25.03
N LYS A 9 1.08 6.68 -26.08
CA LYS A 9 0.97 5.22 -26.00
C LYS A 9 2.18 4.57 -25.34
N GLU A 10 3.37 5.10 -25.59
CA GLU A 10 4.60 4.60 -24.97
C GLU A 10 4.59 4.78 -23.45
N ASN A 11 4.05 5.90 -22.93
CA ASN A 11 3.95 6.14 -21.51
C ASN A 11 2.97 5.19 -20.80
N ASP A 12 1.84 4.85 -21.45
CA ASP A 12 0.86 3.93 -20.87
C ASP A 12 1.36 2.49 -20.87
N GLU A 13 2.13 2.08 -21.89
CA GLU A 13 2.70 0.73 -21.98
C GLU A 13 3.87 0.51 -21.01
N ALA A 14 4.49 1.58 -20.51
CA ALA A 14 5.65 1.52 -19.63
C ALA A 14 5.30 1.25 -18.16
N GLU A 15 4.05 1.37 -17.77
CA GLU A 15 3.60 1.13 -16.39
C GLU A 15 3.15 -0.32 -16.21
N GLU A 16 3.60 -0.96 -15.12
CA GLU A 16 3.15 -2.29 -14.73
C GLU A 16 3.21 -2.47 -13.22
N ILE A 17 2.33 -3.32 -12.71
CA ILE A 17 2.38 -3.81 -11.32
C ILE A 17 2.52 -5.33 -11.37
N VAL A 18 3.60 -5.82 -10.79
CA VAL A 18 3.96 -7.24 -10.79
C VAL A 18 4.40 -7.68 -9.41
N THR A 19 4.40 -9.00 -9.17
CA THR A 19 4.96 -9.53 -7.93
C THR A 19 6.44 -9.21 -7.81
N ALA A 20 6.86 -8.83 -6.60
CA ALA A 20 8.25 -8.56 -6.29
C ALA A 20 9.08 -9.84 -6.31
N LYS A 21 10.35 -9.71 -6.70
CA LYS A 21 11.35 -10.77 -6.71
C LYS A 21 12.46 -10.46 -5.72
N GLU A 22 13.22 -11.48 -5.33
CA GLU A 22 14.37 -11.29 -4.43
C GLU A 22 15.36 -10.24 -4.95
N ALA A 23 15.58 -10.18 -6.27
CA ALA A 23 16.46 -9.19 -6.89
C ALA A 23 15.97 -7.75 -6.70
N ASP A 24 14.69 -7.54 -6.43
CA ASP A 24 14.10 -6.20 -6.22
C ASP A 24 14.32 -5.67 -4.80
N LEU A 25 14.74 -6.53 -3.87
CA LEU A 25 14.80 -6.19 -2.45
C LEU A 25 15.65 -4.94 -2.14
N PRO A 26 16.83 -4.73 -2.73
CA PRO A 26 17.60 -3.51 -2.46
C PRO A 26 16.83 -2.23 -2.80
N ARG A 27 16.16 -2.20 -3.95
CA ARG A 27 15.35 -1.03 -4.34
C ARG A 27 14.11 -0.87 -3.46
N ILE A 28 13.48 -1.97 -3.07
CA ILE A 28 12.32 -1.95 -2.17
C ILE A 28 12.71 -1.33 -0.82
N LEU A 29 13.84 -1.74 -0.25
CA LEU A 29 14.34 -1.18 1.01
C LEU A 29 14.63 0.31 0.90
N GLU A 30 15.20 0.76 -0.22
CA GLU A 30 15.43 2.17 -0.51
C GLU A 30 14.12 2.96 -0.53
N ILE A 31 13.08 2.43 -1.17
CA ILE A 31 11.75 3.06 -1.21
C ILE A 31 11.15 3.16 0.19
N TYR A 32 11.27 2.14 1.02
CA TYR A 32 10.80 2.21 2.40
C TYR A 32 11.56 3.24 3.22
N ASP A 33 12.86 3.41 3.01
CA ASP A 33 13.64 4.46 3.67
C ASP A 33 13.17 5.87 3.27
N ILE A 34 12.90 6.07 1.99
CA ILE A 34 12.33 7.33 1.48
C ILE A 34 10.96 7.60 2.13
N ALA A 35 10.10 6.59 2.17
CA ALA A 35 8.77 6.71 2.76
C ALA A 35 8.83 7.02 4.26
N LYS A 36 9.72 6.39 5.00
CA LYS A 36 9.93 6.66 6.43
C LYS A 36 10.41 8.09 6.68
N ALA A 37 11.32 8.58 5.86
CA ALA A 37 11.80 9.96 5.94
C ALA A 37 10.65 10.95 5.71
N TYR A 38 9.81 10.68 4.71
CA TYR A 38 8.60 11.48 4.44
C TYR A 38 7.64 11.47 5.63
N MET A 39 7.38 10.30 6.20
CA MET A 39 6.50 10.15 7.37
C MET A 39 7.00 10.98 8.56
N ARG A 40 8.28 10.90 8.88
CA ARG A 40 8.88 11.69 9.96
C ARG A 40 8.77 13.19 9.71
N ALA A 41 9.03 13.62 8.48
CA ALA A 41 8.95 15.04 8.10
C ALA A 41 7.52 15.58 8.10
N ASN A 42 6.52 14.72 7.99
CA ASN A 42 5.11 15.09 7.91
C ASN A 42 4.30 14.71 9.16
N GLY A 43 4.95 14.61 10.31
CA GLY A 43 4.29 14.45 11.60
C GLY A 43 3.85 13.02 11.93
N ASN A 44 4.37 12.01 11.23
CA ASN A 44 4.03 10.61 11.44
C ASN A 44 5.27 9.76 11.71
N PRO A 45 5.97 9.97 12.86
CA PRO A 45 7.23 9.26 13.13
C PRO A 45 7.04 7.85 13.68
N ASN A 46 5.84 7.46 14.13
CA ASN A 46 5.63 6.27 14.94
C ASN A 46 4.88 5.14 14.25
N GLN A 47 4.44 5.29 13.00
CA GLN A 47 3.72 4.22 12.31
C GLN A 47 4.64 3.04 12.00
N TRP A 48 5.83 3.30 11.49
CA TRP A 48 6.85 2.29 11.20
C TRP A 48 8.10 2.58 12.04
N ASN A 49 8.26 1.85 13.12
CA ASN A 49 9.35 2.04 14.07
C ASN A 49 10.57 1.18 13.73
N GLY A 50 11.76 1.68 14.04
CA GLY A 50 13.01 0.96 13.90
C GLY A 50 13.30 0.52 12.47
N ALA A 51 13.67 -0.74 12.30
CA ALA A 51 13.99 -1.34 11.01
C ALA A 51 12.76 -1.84 10.24
N TYR A 52 11.55 -1.72 10.80
CA TYR A 52 10.34 -2.19 10.14
C TYR A 52 9.93 -1.30 8.97
N PRO A 53 9.49 -1.81 7.80
CA PRO A 53 9.52 -3.24 7.46
C PRO A 53 10.95 -3.69 7.18
N ASP A 54 11.36 -4.79 7.83
CA ASP A 54 12.70 -5.33 7.75
C ASP A 54 12.88 -6.29 6.55
N PRO A 55 14.12 -6.60 6.15
CA PRO A 55 14.37 -7.50 5.03
C PRO A 55 13.72 -8.87 5.17
N GLU A 56 13.71 -9.43 6.38
CA GLU A 56 13.14 -10.76 6.63
C GLU A 56 11.63 -10.78 6.38
N THR A 57 10.91 -9.78 6.89
CA THR A 57 9.48 -9.61 6.63
C THR A 57 9.18 -9.50 5.15
N LEU A 58 9.98 -8.70 4.44
CA LEU A 58 9.81 -8.50 3.00
C LEU A 58 10.11 -9.76 2.19
N ARG A 59 11.14 -10.53 2.57
CA ARG A 59 11.45 -11.81 1.92
C ARG A 59 10.30 -12.80 2.08
N THR A 60 9.70 -12.87 3.26
CA THR A 60 8.52 -13.70 3.51
C THR A 60 7.39 -13.34 2.57
N ASP A 61 7.12 -12.05 2.40
CA ASP A 61 6.08 -11.57 1.49
C ASP A 61 6.40 -11.87 0.03
N ILE A 62 7.68 -11.78 -0.36
CA ILE A 62 8.13 -12.15 -1.70
C ILE A 62 7.92 -13.65 -1.94
N GLU A 63 8.34 -14.51 -1.01
CA GLU A 63 8.16 -15.95 -1.09
C GLU A 63 6.70 -16.36 -1.21
N LYS A 64 5.83 -15.70 -0.48
CA LYS A 64 4.37 -15.93 -0.52
C LYS A 64 3.68 -15.24 -1.69
N GLN A 65 4.43 -14.57 -2.57
CA GLN A 65 3.93 -13.89 -3.76
C GLN A 65 2.81 -12.90 -3.47
N ARG A 66 2.91 -12.18 -2.37
CA ARG A 66 1.93 -11.18 -1.94
C ARG A 66 2.49 -9.76 -1.84
N LEU A 67 3.79 -9.58 -2.14
CA LEU A 67 4.42 -8.28 -2.27
C LEU A 67 4.45 -7.89 -3.75
N TYR A 68 3.99 -6.67 -4.06
CA TYR A 68 3.88 -6.15 -5.41
C TYR A 68 4.73 -4.89 -5.56
N VAL A 69 5.28 -4.70 -6.76
CA VAL A 69 6.02 -3.49 -7.11
C VAL A 69 5.35 -2.80 -8.29
N TYR A 70 5.28 -1.48 -8.20
CA TYR A 70 4.89 -0.63 -9.32
C TYR A 70 6.14 -0.20 -10.07
N LYS A 71 6.18 -0.49 -11.37
CA LYS A 71 7.28 -0.13 -12.25
C LYS A 71 6.81 0.84 -13.31
N LYS A 72 7.66 1.81 -13.61
CA LYS A 72 7.51 2.69 -14.76
C LYS A 72 8.85 2.76 -15.48
N ASP A 73 8.84 2.48 -16.78
CA ASP A 73 10.07 2.44 -17.60
C ASP A 73 11.14 1.52 -17.01
N GLY A 74 10.70 0.36 -16.47
CA GLY A 74 11.58 -0.65 -15.88
C GLY A 74 12.11 -0.33 -14.48
N ARG A 75 11.76 0.83 -13.91
CA ARG A 75 12.20 1.24 -12.57
C ARG A 75 11.06 1.13 -11.57
N ILE A 76 11.38 0.61 -10.38
CA ILE A 76 10.42 0.49 -9.28
C ILE A 76 10.27 1.85 -8.59
N HIS A 77 9.02 2.31 -8.45
CA HIS A 77 8.66 3.55 -7.76
C HIS A 77 7.71 3.34 -6.60
N GLY A 78 7.13 2.16 -6.47
CA GLY A 78 6.20 1.85 -5.40
C GLY A 78 6.22 0.38 -5.03
N VAL A 79 5.76 0.10 -3.82
CA VAL A 79 5.68 -1.25 -3.26
C VAL A 79 4.50 -1.34 -2.32
N PHE A 80 3.82 -2.49 -2.31
CA PHE A 80 2.75 -2.75 -1.36
C PHE A 80 2.54 -4.26 -1.21
N MET A 81 1.97 -4.63 -0.07
CA MET A 81 1.52 -6.00 0.17
C MET A 81 0.01 -6.08 -0.03
N LEU A 82 -0.46 -7.12 -0.71
CA LEU A 82 -1.88 -7.45 -0.79
C LEU A 82 -2.11 -8.80 -0.12
N LEU A 83 -2.81 -8.79 1.01
CA LEU A 83 -3.17 -9.99 1.75
C LEU A 83 -4.59 -10.41 1.34
N LEU A 84 -4.72 -11.58 0.75
CA LEU A 84 -6.01 -12.12 0.30
C LEU A 84 -6.65 -13.07 1.32
N GLU A 85 -5.96 -13.34 2.43
CA GLU A 85 -6.46 -14.08 3.58
C GLU A 85 -7.09 -13.11 4.58
N GLU A 86 -7.83 -13.63 5.55
CA GLU A 86 -8.33 -12.79 6.64
C GLU A 86 -7.17 -12.18 7.43
N GLU A 87 -7.29 -10.88 7.71
CA GLU A 87 -6.31 -10.18 8.55
C GLU A 87 -6.66 -10.42 10.02
N PRO A 88 -5.81 -11.11 10.80
CA PRO A 88 -6.14 -11.42 12.19
C PRO A 88 -6.41 -10.20 13.08
N THR A 89 -5.71 -9.09 12.84
CA THR A 89 -5.91 -7.86 13.64
C THR A 89 -7.23 -7.15 13.31
N TYR A 90 -7.96 -7.59 12.29
CA TYR A 90 -9.26 -7.02 11.92
C TYR A 90 -10.44 -7.77 12.54
N ALA A 91 -10.20 -8.84 13.28
CA ALA A 91 -11.26 -9.60 13.96
C ALA A 91 -12.01 -8.76 15.00
N TYR A 92 -11.31 -7.87 15.69
CA TYR A 92 -11.90 -6.93 16.65
C TYR A 92 -11.81 -5.50 16.10
N ILE A 93 -12.94 -4.81 16.09
CA ILE A 93 -13.02 -3.40 15.69
C ILE A 93 -13.84 -2.63 16.73
N GLU A 94 -13.34 -1.47 17.15
CA GLU A 94 -13.93 -0.63 18.16
C GLU A 94 -14.52 0.65 17.54
N GLY A 95 -15.62 1.14 18.12
CA GLY A 95 -16.21 2.40 17.69
C GLY A 95 -16.86 2.38 16.32
N GLY A 96 -17.19 1.19 15.83
CA GLY A 96 -17.81 0.98 14.54
C GLY A 96 -17.82 -0.48 14.18
N SER A 97 -17.95 -0.78 12.90
CA SER A 97 -17.99 -2.16 12.41
C SER A 97 -17.53 -2.24 10.96
N TRP A 98 -16.94 -3.38 10.60
CA TRP A 98 -16.73 -3.71 9.21
C TRP A 98 -18.08 -4.00 8.52
N ARG A 99 -18.19 -3.64 7.24
CA ARG A 99 -19.24 -4.21 6.41
C ARG A 99 -18.86 -5.68 6.15
N GLU A 100 -19.82 -6.57 6.23
CA GLU A 100 -19.63 -8.01 6.03
C GLU A 100 -19.50 -8.37 4.55
N GLU A 101 -18.57 -7.72 3.85
CA GLU A 101 -18.32 -7.95 2.44
C GLU A 101 -17.10 -8.84 2.29
N THR A 102 -17.31 -10.05 1.83
CA THR A 102 -16.24 -11.05 1.66
C THR A 102 -16.33 -11.70 0.29
N PRO A 103 -15.19 -12.17 -0.27
CA PRO A 103 -13.83 -12.03 0.26
C PRO A 103 -13.32 -10.60 0.16
N TYR A 104 -12.44 -10.24 1.07
CA TYR A 104 -11.76 -8.96 1.02
C TYR A 104 -10.25 -9.14 0.93
N GLY A 105 -9.57 -8.15 0.37
CA GLY A 105 -8.12 -8.05 0.40
C GLY A 105 -7.69 -6.89 1.28
N THR A 106 -6.56 -7.04 1.95
CA THR A 106 -5.99 -5.98 2.79
C THR A 106 -4.71 -5.45 2.16
N ILE A 107 -4.65 -4.13 1.98
CA ILE A 107 -3.46 -3.45 1.49
C ILE A 107 -2.60 -3.06 2.70
N HIS A 108 -1.38 -3.57 2.74
CA HIS A 108 -0.42 -3.29 3.80
C HIS A 108 0.86 -2.67 3.24
N ARG A 109 1.53 -1.88 4.07
CA ARG A 109 2.89 -1.40 3.82
C ARG A 109 3.08 -0.78 2.45
N LEU A 110 2.12 0.04 2.02
CA LEU A 110 2.24 0.76 0.77
C LEU A 110 3.25 1.91 0.93
N ALA A 111 4.19 2.00 0.03
CA ALA A 111 5.21 3.04 0.01
C ALA A 111 5.55 3.41 -1.43
N GLY A 112 5.93 4.67 -1.62
CA GLY A 112 6.39 5.18 -2.90
C GLY A 112 7.60 6.09 -2.73
N ASP A 113 8.31 6.35 -3.81
CA ASP A 113 9.46 7.26 -3.83
C ASP A 113 9.09 8.72 -4.11
N GLY A 114 7.81 9.03 -4.26
CA GLY A 114 7.32 10.39 -4.52
C GLY A 114 7.40 10.83 -5.96
N GLU A 115 7.94 10.04 -6.87
CA GLU A 115 8.13 10.42 -8.27
C GLU A 115 6.92 10.16 -9.17
N VAL A 116 5.94 9.39 -8.70
CA VAL A 116 4.75 9.03 -9.49
C VAL A 116 3.50 9.65 -8.87
N LYS A 117 2.78 10.43 -9.67
CA LYS A 117 1.49 10.98 -9.26
C LYS A 117 0.41 9.91 -9.30
N GLY A 118 -0.46 9.90 -8.28
CA GLY A 118 -1.58 8.98 -8.24
C GLY A 118 -1.18 7.53 -8.03
N LEU A 119 -0.03 7.27 -7.42
CA LEU A 119 0.45 5.92 -7.16
C LEU A 119 -0.55 5.10 -6.36
N PHE A 120 -1.12 5.67 -5.29
CA PHE A 120 -2.09 4.97 -4.44
C PHE A 120 -3.32 4.54 -5.25
N ALA A 121 -3.88 5.44 -6.07
CA ALA A 121 -5.02 5.12 -6.91
C ALA A 121 -4.72 4.00 -7.92
N LYS A 122 -3.52 3.99 -8.48
CA LYS A 122 -3.06 2.93 -9.39
C LYS A 122 -2.96 1.58 -8.69
N CYS A 123 -2.44 1.56 -7.47
CA CYS A 123 -2.35 0.35 -6.66
C CYS A 123 -3.73 -0.17 -6.26
N VAL A 124 -4.65 0.71 -5.88
CA VAL A 124 -6.04 0.34 -5.56
C VAL A 124 -6.73 -0.28 -6.78
N ALA A 125 -6.61 0.35 -7.95
CA ALA A 125 -7.20 -0.17 -9.18
C ALA A 125 -6.70 -1.57 -9.53
N PHE A 126 -5.41 -1.82 -9.33
CA PHE A 126 -4.84 -3.15 -9.50
C PHE A 126 -5.44 -4.16 -8.52
N CYS A 127 -5.56 -3.82 -7.26
CA CYS A 127 -6.11 -4.70 -6.23
C CYS A 127 -7.58 -5.01 -6.48
N GLU A 128 -8.35 -4.06 -6.97
CA GLU A 128 -9.77 -4.24 -7.30
C GLU A 128 -10.02 -5.26 -8.41
N LYS A 129 -9.02 -5.51 -9.24
CA LYS A 129 -9.10 -6.58 -10.26
C LYS A 129 -8.89 -7.97 -9.68
N LYS A 130 -8.31 -8.06 -8.49
CA LYS A 130 -7.99 -9.34 -7.83
C LYS A 130 -9.01 -9.75 -6.78
N VAL A 131 -9.66 -8.78 -6.14
CA VAL A 131 -10.60 -9.02 -5.06
C VAL A 131 -11.67 -7.94 -5.06
N PRO A 132 -12.96 -8.28 -4.78
CA PRO A 132 -14.04 -7.31 -4.90
C PRO A 132 -14.04 -6.22 -3.82
N TYR A 133 -13.52 -6.50 -2.63
CA TYR A 133 -13.55 -5.58 -1.51
C TYR A 133 -12.16 -5.38 -0.91
N LEU A 134 -11.88 -4.16 -0.46
CA LEU A 134 -10.58 -3.81 0.09
C LEU A 134 -10.71 -3.23 1.49
N ARG A 135 -9.76 -3.58 2.34
CA ARG A 135 -9.57 -3.02 3.68
C ARG A 135 -8.15 -2.50 3.83
N ALA A 136 -8.00 -1.51 4.68
CA ALA A 136 -6.70 -0.96 5.01
C ALA A 136 -6.77 -0.30 6.38
N ASP A 137 -5.63 -0.04 7.00
CA ASP A 137 -5.55 0.74 8.23
C ASP A 137 -4.36 1.69 8.15
N THR A 138 -4.41 2.76 8.96
CA THR A 138 -3.30 3.70 9.04
C THR A 138 -3.23 4.34 10.44
N HIS A 139 -2.06 4.88 10.77
CA HIS A 139 -1.83 5.58 12.02
C HIS A 139 -2.62 6.89 12.07
N PHE A 140 -3.04 7.29 13.27
CA PHE A 140 -3.76 8.55 13.50
C PHE A 140 -2.96 9.78 13.06
N ASP A 141 -1.64 9.72 13.06
CA ASP A 141 -0.76 10.81 12.64
C ASP A 141 -0.50 10.82 11.12
N ASN A 142 -0.92 9.80 10.40
CA ASN A 142 -0.72 9.72 8.96
C ASN A 142 -1.85 10.42 8.21
N HIS A 143 -1.83 11.75 8.21
CA HIS A 143 -2.86 12.54 7.54
C HIS A 143 -2.82 12.38 6.02
N THR A 144 -1.65 12.18 5.45
CA THR A 144 -1.49 11.92 4.01
C THR A 144 -2.24 10.67 3.60
N MET A 145 -2.05 9.57 4.31
CA MET A 145 -2.72 8.30 3.97
C MET A 145 -4.22 8.36 4.26
N GLN A 146 -4.63 9.01 5.34
CA GLN A 146 -6.05 9.23 5.64
C GLN A 146 -6.74 9.96 4.48
N HIS A 147 -6.11 11.02 3.98
CA HIS A 147 -6.63 11.78 2.83
C HIS A 147 -6.70 10.93 1.56
N LEU A 148 -5.66 10.15 1.28
CA LEU A 148 -5.62 9.28 0.10
C LEU A 148 -6.68 8.18 0.16
N LEU A 149 -6.89 7.57 1.33
CA LEU A 149 -7.93 6.57 1.52
C LEU A 149 -9.32 7.16 1.27
N GLU A 150 -9.63 8.29 1.87
CA GLU A 150 -10.92 8.95 1.70
C GLU A 150 -11.14 9.42 0.26
N LYS A 151 -10.11 10.00 -0.37
CA LYS A 151 -10.15 10.43 -1.77
C LYS A 151 -10.41 9.26 -2.73
N ASN A 152 -9.97 8.06 -2.38
CA ASN A 152 -10.16 6.87 -3.19
C ASN A 152 -11.35 6.01 -2.72
N SER A 153 -12.32 6.65 -2.05
CA SER A 153 -13.61 6.08 -1.68
C SER A 153 -13.56 5.01 -0.59
N PHE A 154 -12.50 4.98 0.20
CA PHE A 154 -12.47 4.19 1.42
C PHE A 154 -13.24 4.93 2.51
N GLU A 155 -14.07 4.21 3.25
CA GLU A 155 -14.83 4.73 4.37
C GLU A 155 -14.18 4.34 5.69
N ARG A 156 -14.09 5.29 6.61
CA ARG A 156 -13.64 5.01 7.97
C ARG A 156 -14.67 4.12 8.66
N ARG A 157 -14.21 2.99 9.22
CA ARG A 157 -15.09 1.98 9.83
C ARG A 157 -14.98 1.88 11.34
N GLY A 158 -13.86 2.28 11.91
CA GLY A 158 -13.61 2.20 13.34
C GLY A 158 -12.11 2.16 13.64
N ILE A 159 -11.78 1.57 14.79
CA ILE A 159 -10.41 1.47 15.26
C ILE A 159 -10.05 -0.01 15.45
N ILE A 160 -8.93 -0.42 14.91
CA ILE A 160 -8.34 -1.75 15.16
C ILE A 160 -7.06 -1.58 15.99
N TYR A 161 -6.60 -2.67 16.54
CA TYR A 161 -5.39 -2.69 17.36
C TYR A 161 -4.39 -3.69 16.80
N LEU A 162 -3.13 -3.25 16.68
CA LEU A 162 -2.04 -4.13 16.28
C LEU A 162 -1.74 -5.13 17.41
N LYS A 163 -0.92 -6.14 17.13
CA LYS A 163 -0.54 -7.16 18.14
C LYS A 163 0.08 -6.54 19.40
N ASN A 164 0.81 -5.43 19.25
CA ASN A 164 1.41 -4.71 20.38
C ASN A 164 0.43 -3.81 21.13
N GLY A 165 -0.84 -3.74 20.69
CA GLY A 165 -1.86 -2.91 21.30
C GLY A 165 -1.98 -1.50 20.70
N ASP A 166 -1.14 -1.12 19.76
CA ASP A 166 -1.20 0.21 19.14
C ASP A 166 -2.47 0.36 18.28
N PRO A 167 -3.20 1.48 18.41
CA PRO A 167 -4.41 1.72 17.62
C PRO A 167 -4.11 2.14 16.19
N ARG A 168 -5.01 1.77 15.30
CA ARG A 168 -5.02 2.22 13.89
C ARG A 168 -6.44 2.53 13.46
N ILE A 169 -6.57 3.48 12.55
CA ILE A 169 -7.87 3.80 11.93
C ILE A 169 -8.12 2.76 10.83
N ALA A 170 -9.28 2.12 10.87
CA ALA A 170 -9.68 1.10 9.92
C ALA A 170 -10.55 1.69 8.81
N TYR A 171 -10.26 1.31 7.59
CA TYR A 171 -10.95 1.77 6.37
C TYR A 171 -11.40 0.60 5.51
N GLN A 172 -12.48 0.79 4.79
CA GLN A 172 -13.03 -0.20 3.87
C GLN A 172 -13.58 0.45 2.59
N LYS A 173 -13.33 -0.21 1.46
CA LYS A 173 -13.88 0.19 0.17
C LYS A 173 -14.70 -0.93 -0.46
#